data_4330fe1bec7365626614afc262dc0bc7
#
_entry.id   4330fe1bec7365626614afc262dc0bc7
#
_cell.length_a   1.000
_cell.length_b   1.000
_cell.length_c   1.000
_cell.angle_alpha   90.00
_cell.angle_beta   90.00
_cell.angle_gamma   90.00
#
_symmetry.space_group_name_H-M   'P 1'
#
loop_
_entity.id
_entity.type
_entity.pdbx_description
1 polymer ?
#
loop_
_entity_poly.entity_id
_entity_poly.type
_entity_poly.pdbx_seq_one_letter_code
_entity_poly.pdbx_strand_id
1 'polypeptide(L)'
;MCDNRHYISEVPLSLNSVRKRVEAFLSSNGLRLATLERYVAISRDEDGDEIIAGGGLDGNVIKCVAVSEAARSEGLMNILVSRLIAIAHEEGHDSVKAFTKPANEDIFKSLGFELLASSKNAILMENGRGGLPEYRKYLESLARPGRNGAIVMNANPFTKGHRY
;
A
#
# COMPACT_ATOMS: atom_id res chain seq x y z
N MET A 1 -17.42 9.10 30.10
CA MET A 1 -16.38 9.47 29.12
C MET A 1 -15.83 8.18 28.55
N CYS A 2 -16.13 7.84 27.28
CA CYS A 2 -15.48 6.69 26.64
C CYS A 2 -14.03 7.08 26.41
N ASP A 3 -13.12 6.36 27.06
CA ASP A 3 -11.68 6.52 26.85
C ASP A 3 -11.37 6.05 25.41
N ASN A 4 -11.18 6.99 24.51
CA ASN A 4 -10.97 6.73 23.09
C ASN A 4 -9.49 6.41 22.82
N ARG A 5 -8.86 5.60 23.68
CA ARG A 5 -7.49 5.14 23.50
C ARG A 5 -7.44 4.13 22.37
N HIS A 6 -6.48 4.33 21.49
CA HIS A 6 -6.16 3.38 20.43
C HIS A 6 -4.76 2.84 20.67
N TYR A 7 -4.61 1.54 20.58
CA TYR A 7 -3.33 0.85 20.68
C TYR A 7 -2.86 0.47 19.29
N ILE A 8 -1.69 0.96 18.91
CA ILE A 8 -1.09 0.68 17.61
C ILE A 8 0.06 -0.29 17.83
N SER A 9 -0.01 -1.44 17.17
CA SER A 9 1.03 -2.47 17.29
C SER A 9 1.33 -3.10 15.94
N GLU A 10 2.59 -3.46 15.76
CA GLU A 10 2.99 -4.39 14.71
C GLU A 10 2.76 -5.81 15.22
N VAL A 11 1.97 -6.60 14.49
CA VAL A 11 1.54 -7.94 14.95
C VAL A 11 2.17 -9.04 14.11
N PRO A 12 2.70 -10.09 14.75
CA PRO A 12 3.40 -11.18 14.06
C PRO A 12 2.39 -12.15 13.40
N LEU A 13 2.25 -12.09 12.08
CA LEU A 13 1.39 -13.01 11.33
C LEU A 13 1.87 -14.46 11.33
N SER A 14 3.06 -14.74 11.84
CA SER A 14 3.57 -16.10 12.06
C SER A 14 2.83 -16.86 13.17
N LEU A 15 2.22 -16.14 14.12
CA LEU A 15 1.41 -16.72 15.18
C LEU A 15 -0.01 -16.99 14.67
N ASN A 16 -0.43 -18.26 14.69
CA ASN A 16 -1.73 -18.69 14.18
C ASN A 16 -2.93 -17.97 14.82
N SER A 17 -2.88 -17.65 16.12
CA SER A 17 -3.94 -16.93 16.82
C SER A 17 -4.08 -15.50 16.29
N VAL A 18 -2.97 -14.80 16.13
CA VAL A 18 -2.91 -13.43 15.58
C VAL A 18 -3.39 -13.43 14.14
N ARG A 19 -2.86 -14.35 13.32
CA ARG A 19 -3.25 -14.50 11.92
C ARG A 19 -4.76 -14.69 11.75
N LYS A 20 -5.38 -15.57 12.54
CA LYS A 20 -6.83 -15.80 12.51
C LYS A 20 -7.63 -14.55 12.88
N ARG A 21 -7.19 -13.76 13.87
CA ARG A 21 -7.83 -12.48 14.21
C ARG A 21 -7.77 -11.48 13.05
N VAL A 22 -6.60 -11.35 12.44
CA VAL A 22 -6.41 -10.47 11.27
C VAL A 22 -7.26 -10.95 10.09
N GLU A 23 -7.31 -12.24 9.80
CA GLU A 23 -8.15 -12.82 8.74
C GLU A 23 -9.64 -12.56 8.99
N ALA A 24 -10.10 -12.72 10.24
CA ALA A 24 -11.49 -12.42 10.62
C ALA A 24 -11.81 -10.92 10.45
N PHE A 25 -10.93 -10.04 10.92
CA PHE A 25 -11.07 -8.60 10.75
C PHE A 25 -11.11 -8.19 9.27
N LEU A 26 -10.19 -8.69 8.44
CA LEU A 26 -10.18 -8.39 7.01
C LEU A 26 -11.42 -8.92 6.32
N SER A 27 -11.86 -10.14 6.64
CA SER A 27 -13.05 -10.76 6.07
C SER A 27 -14.32 -9.96 6.39
N SER A 28 -14.47 -9.45 7.60
CA SER A 28 -15.60 -8.59 7.98
C SER A 28 -15.62 -7.25 7.21
N ASN A 29 -14.47 -6.82 6.70
CA ASN A 29 -14.32 -5.63 5.85
C ASN A 29 -14.30 -5.95 4.33
N GLY A 30 -14.65 -7.18 3.94
CA GLY A 30 -14.71 -7.61 2.55
C GLY A 30 -13.34 -7.76 1.88
N LEU A 31 -12.29 -8.02 2.65
CA LEU A 31 -10.93 -8.24 2.19
C LEU A 31 -10.46 -9.64 2.54
N ARG A 32 -9.43 -10.10 1.82
CA ARG A 32 -8.69 -11.32 2.13
C ARG A 32 -7.26 -10.97 2.52
N LEU A 33 -6.69 -11.74 3.43
CA LEU A 33 -5.28 -11.61 3.77
C LEU A 33 -4.42 -12.02 2.58
N ALA A 34 -3.62 -11.09 2.08
CA ALA A 34 -2.60 -11.33 1.06
C ALA A 34 -1.29 -11.79 1.70
N THR A 35 -0.29 -12.11 0.89
CA THR A 35 1.09 -12.25 1.37
C THR A 35 1.58 -10.91 1.86
N LEU A 36 2.07 -10.87 3.10
CA LEU A 36 2.56 -9.68 3.77
C LEU A 36 3.78 -10.05 4.61
N GLU A 37 4.76 -9.16 4.65
CA GLU A 37 5.94 -9.26 5.50
C GLU A 37 5.69 -8.62 6.88
N ARG A 38 4.92 -7.51 6.88
CA ARG A 38 4.57 -6.75 8.08
C ARG A 38 3.07 -6.51 8.13
N TYR A 39 2.51 -6.44 9.33
CA TYR A 39 1.13 -6.03 9.55
C TYR A 39 1.02 -5.15 10.79
N VAL A 40 0.39 -3.99 10.64
CA VAL A 40 0.07 -3.07 11.72
C VAL A 40 -1.41 -3.17 12.02
N ALA A 41 -1.74 -3.38 13.28
CA ALA A 41 -3.11 -3.35 13.79
C ALA A 41 -3.30 -2.16 14.73
N ILE A 42 -4.50 -1.60 14.71
CA ILE A 42 -4.99 -0.64 15.70
C ILE A 42 -6.16 -1.32 16.42
N SER A 43 -6.08 -1.41 17.73
CA SER A 43 -7.10 -2.04 18.59
C SER A 43 -7.67 -1.07 19.61
N ARG A 44 -8.83 -1.39 20.17
CA ARG A 44 -9.43 -0.65 21.29
C ARG A 44 -8.86 -1.09 22.63
N ASP A 45 -8.34 -2.27 22.71
CA ASP A 45 -7.77 -2.89 23.90
C ASP A 45 -6.28 -3.10 23.78
N GLU A 46 -5.59 -3.18 24.91
CA GLU A 46 -4.14 -3.37 25.00
C GLU A 46 -3.70 -4.76 24.52
N ASP A 47 -4.56 -5.77 24.68
CA ASP A 47 -4.30 -7.15 24.30
C ASP A 47 -4.41 -7.37 22.76
N GLY A 48 -4.98 -6.38 22.05
CA GLY A 48 -5.13 -6.40 20.59
C GLY A 48 -6.21 -7.37 20.11
N ASP A 49 -7.18 -7.69 20.94
CA ASP A 49 -8.25 -8.63 20.60
C ASP A 49 -9.31 -7.99 19.72
N GLU A 50 -9.65 -6.70 19.97
CA GLU A 50 -10.57 -5.92 19.14
C GLU A 50 -9.83 -5.07 18.10
N ILE A 51 -9.48 -5.66 16.96
CA ILE A 51 -8.88 -4.91 15.85
C ILE A 51 -9.95 -4.03 15.19
N ILE A 52 -9.69 -2.71 15.12
CA ILE A 52 -10.60 -1.73 14.51
C ILE A 52 -10.04 -1.10 13.24
N ALA A 53 -8.72 -1.16 13.06
CA ALA A 53 -8.06 -0.81 11.81
C ALA A 53 -6.81 -1.67 11.63
N GLY A 54 -6.41 -1.91 10.38
CA GLY A 54 -5.21 -2.65 10.10
C GLY A 54 -4.82 -2.60 8.63
N GLY A 55 -3.53 -2.86 8.38
CA GLY A 55 -2.96 -2.89 7.06
C GLY A 55 -1.54 -3.45 7.10
N GLY A 56 -1.02 -3.86 5.97
CA GLY A 56 0.29 -4.48 5.91
C GLY A 56 1.16 -4.02 4.76
N LEU A 57 2.41 -4.42 4.82
CA LEU A 57 3.43 -4.21 3.80
C LEU A 57 3.88 -5.56 3.22
N ASP A 58 4.17 -5.52 1.93
CA ASP A 58 4.88 -6.55 1.19
C ASP A 58 5.97 -5.81 0.38
N GLY A 59 7.19 -5.82 0.90
CA GLY A 59 8.22 -4.86 0.53
C GLY A 59 7.72 -3.43 0.72
N ASN A 60 7.74 -2.62 -0.33
CA ASN A 60 7.25 -1.24 -0.32
C ASN A 60 5.78 -1.08 -0.75
N VAL A 61 4.99 -2.14 -0.76
CA VAL A 61 3.59 -2.10 -1.20
C VAL A 61 2.64 -2.24 -0.02
N ILE A 62 1.85 -1.21 0.24
CA ILE A 62 0.76 -1.23 1.21
C ILE A 62 -0.40 -2.03 0.66
N LYS A 63 -0.85 -3.03 1.42
CA LYS A 63 -1.96 -3.93 1.08
C LYS A 63 -2.87 -4.18 2.30
N CYS A 64 -4.03 -4.75 2.05
CA CYS A 64 -4.97 -5.19 3.10
C CYS A 64 -5.35 -4.10 4.10
N VAL A 65 -5.48 -2.85 3.63
CA VAL A 65 -5.85 -1.72 4.50
C VAL A 65 -7.36 -1.70 4.72
N ALA A 66 -7.77 -1.74 5.98
CA ALA A 66 -9.16 -1.67 6.38
C ALA A 66 -9.33 -0.87 7.67
N VAL A 67 -10.49 -0.23 7.81
CA VAL A 67 -10.98 0.38 9.06
C VAL A 67 -12.41 -0.10 9.26
N SER A 68 -12.73 -0.59 10.45
CA SER A 68 -14.07 -1.04 10.79
C SER A 68 -15.08 0.09 10.59
N GLU A 69 -16.31 -0.25 10.21
CA GLU A 69 -17.34 0.74 9.90
C GLU A 69 -17.61 1.69 11.07
N ALA A 70 -17.63 1.16 12.27
CA ALA A 70 -17.85 1.93 13.50
C ALA A 70 -16.74 2.94 13.82
N ALA A 71 -15.53 2.74 13.29
CA ALA A 71 -14.35 3.57 13.58
C ALA A 71 -13.90 4.48 12.41
N ARG A 72 -14.66 4.51 11.30
CA ARG A 72 -14.27 5.29 10.08
C ARG A 72 -14.14 6.80 10.32
N SER A 73 -14.90 7.36 11.25
CA SER A 73 -14.85 8.79 11.58
C SER A 73 -13.69 9.18 12.51
N GLU A 74 -12.92 8.22 13.01
CA GLU A 74 -11.88 8.43 14.01
C GLU A 74 -10.49 8.80 13.41
N GLY A 75 -10.39 8.94 12.10
CA GLY A 75 -9.12 9.29 11.42
C GLY A 75 -8.07 8.19 11.39
N LEU A 76 -8.44 6.96 11.75
CA LEU A 76 -7.51 5.83 11.91
C LEU A 76 -6.79 5.45 10.62
N MET A 77 -7.41 5.70 9.46
CA MET A 77 -6.77 5.43 8.17
C MET A 77 -5.49 6.24 8.00
N ASN A 78 -5.50 7.53 8.35
CA ASN A 78 -4.33 8.40 8.25
C ASN A 78 -3.22 7.94 9.20
N ILE A 79 -3.57 7.59 10.43
CA ILE A 79 -2.63 7.10 11.44
C ILE A 79 -1.98 5.79 10.96
N LEU A 80 -2.79 4.85 10.50
CA LEU A 80 -2.34 3.55 10.01
C LEU A 80 -1.41 3.67 8.81
N VAL A 81 -1.83 4.41 7.76
CA VAL A 81 -1.04 4.56 6.53
C VAL A 81 0.25 5.32 6.81
N SER A 82 0.22 6.36 7.66
CA SER A 82 1.45 7.06 8.08
C SER A 82 2.43 6.13 8.79
N ARG A 83 1.94 5.21 9.65
CA ARG A 83 2.81 4.22 10.30
C ARG A 83 3.42 3.24 9.29
N LEU A 84 2.62 2.75 8.33
CA LEU A 84 3.12 1.86 7.27
C LEU A 84 4.17 2.55 6.39
N ILE A 85 3.98 3.82 6.05
CA ILE A 85 4.99 4.62 5.33
C ILE A 85 6.28 4.71 6.15
N ALA A 86 6.17 5.00 7.45
CA ALA A 86 7.34 5.09 8.33
C ALA A 86 8.13 3.78 8.37
N ILE A 87 7.44 2.63 8.52
CA ILE A 87 8.07 1.31 8.50
C ILE A 87 8.79 1.06 7.17
N ALA A 88 8.16 1.35 6.03
CA ALA A 88 8.79 1.19 4.73
C ALA A 88 10.07 2.04 4.58
N HIS A 89 10.05 3.29 5.06
CA HIS A 89 11.24 4.13 5.06
C HIS A 89 12.33 3.64 6.03
N GLU A 90 11.96 3.14 7.21
CA GLU A 90 12.87 2.51 8.17
C GLU A 90 13.57 1.27 7.54
N GLU A 91 12.90 0.56 6.63
CA GLU A 91 13.44 -0.56 5.86
C GLU A 91 14.25 -0.13 4.61
N GLY A 92 14.39 1.18 4.36
CA GLY A 92 15.24 1.73 3.30
C GLY A 92 14.54 1.92 1.96
N HIS A 93 13.21 1.92 1.93
CA HIS A 93 12.46 2.21 0.71
C HIS A 93 12.26 3.70 0.50
N ASP A 94 12.70 4.24 -0.64
CA ASP A 94 12.53 5.66 -1.00
C ASP A 94 11.11 5.99 -1.49
N SER A 95 10.35 4.99 -1.94
CA SER A 95 8.97 5.13 -2.37
C SER A 95 8.08 4.01 -1.83
N VAL A 96 6.82 4.34 -1.59
CA VAL A 96 5.80 3.40 -1.08
C VAL A 96 4.62 3.38 -2.04
N LYS A 97 4.20 2.19 -2.42
CA LYS A 97 3.03 1.98 -3.28
C LYS A 97 1.82 1.56 -2.46
N ALA A 98 0.64 1.97 -2.90
CA ALA A 98 -0.62 1.53 -2.30
C ALA A 98 -1.52 0.94 -3.37
N PHE A 99 -2.01 -0.28 -3.14
CA PHE A 99 -3.04 -0.90 -3.95
C PHE A 99 -4.34 -0.95 -3.14
N THR A 100 -5.33 -0.16 -3.53
CA THR A 100 -6.52 0.07 -2.72
C THR A 100 -7.78 0.28 -3.57
N LYS A 101 -8.93 0.46 -2.92
CA LYS A 101 -10.20 0.77 -3.58
C LYS A 101 -10.23 2.24 -4.03
N PRO A 102 -10.92 2.60 -5.14
CA PRO A 102 -11.05 3.99 -5.59
C PRO A 102 -11.61 4.94 -4.51
N ALA A 103 -12.50 4.45 -3.65
CA ALA A 103 -13.06 5.25 -2.55
C ALA A 103 -12.02 5.78 -1.53
N ASN A 104 -10.82 5.24 -1.53
CA ASN A 104 -9.74 5.67 -0.63
C ASN A 104 -8.79 6.69 -1.29
N GLU A 105 -9.02 7.06 -2.55
CA GLU A 105 -8.11 7.92 -3.33
C GLU A 105 -7.79 9.24 -2.62
N ASP A 106 -8.81 9.95 -2.14
CA ASP A 106 -8.64 11.25 -1.49
C ASP A 106 -7.81 11.16 -0.20
N ILE A 107 -8.00 10.08 0.57
CA ILE A 107 -7.23 9.84 1.79
C ILE A 107 -5.75 9.64 1.44
N PHE A 108 -5.46 8.78 0.46
CA PHE A 108 -4.08 8.54 0.03
C PHE A 108 -3.45 9.80 -0.60
N LYS A 109 -4.22 10.59 -1.37
CA LYS A 109 -3.75 11.90 -1.88
C LYS A 109 -3.37 12.85 -0.75
N SER A 110 -4.17 12.92 0.31
CA SER A 110 -3.87 13.76 1.48
C SER A 110 -2.58 13.36 2.21
N LEU A 111 -2.14 12.10 2.03
CA LEU A 111 -0.89 11.55 2.54
C LEU A 111 0.27 11.63 1.52
N GLY A 112 0.10 12.37 0.43
CA GLY A 112 1.13 12.62 -0.55
C GLY A 112 1.30 11.53 -1.61
N PHE A 113 0.33 10.63 -1.78
CA PHE A 113 0.35 9.66 -2.87
C PHE A 113 -0.15 10.28 -4.18
N GLU A 114 0.52 9.94 -5.28
CA GLU A 114 0.08 10.25 -6.65
C GLU A 114 -0.59 9.03 -7.28
N LEU A 115 -1.67 9.24 -8.03
CA LEU A 115 -2.36 8.18 -8.76
C LEU A 115 -1.52 7.73 -9.97
N LEU A 116 -1.18 6.45 -10.04
CA LEU A 116 -0.43 5.86 -11.15
C LEU A 116 -1.36 5.18 -12.18
N ALA A 117 -2.32 4.41 -11.69
CA ALA A 117 -3.26 3.68 -12.52
C ALA A 117 -4.58 3.50 -11.79
N SER A 118 -5.68 3.46 -12.54
CA SER A 118 -7.01 3.19 -12.00
C SER A 118 -7.79 2.21 -12.84
N SER A 119 -8.63 1.44 -12.16
CA SER A 119 -9.63 0.57 -12.75
C SER A 119 -10.96 0.75 -12.00
N LYS A 120 -12.01 0.05 -12.45
CA LYS A 120 -13.32 0.09 -11.79
C LYS A 120 -13.26 -0.28 -10.30
N ASN A 121 -12.39 -1.22 -9.93
CA ASN A 121 -12.40 -1.85 -8.61
C ASN A 121 -11.15 -1.55 -7.77
N ALA A 122 -10.10 -1.00 -8.37
CA ALA A 122 -8.82 -0.79 -7.69
C ALA A 122 -8.03 0.36 -8.30
N ILE A 123 -7.24 1.01 -7.47
CA ILE A 123 -6.27 2.02 -7.87
C ILE A 123 -4.89 1.63 -7.36
N LEU A 124 -3.87 2.03 -8.12
CA LEU A 124 -2.47 1.98 -7.72
C LEU A 124 -1.98 3.41 -7.53
N MET A 125 -1.40 3.67 -6.39
CA MET A 125 -0.88 4.98 -6.03
C MET A 125 0.55 4.84 -5.51
N GLU A 126 1.35 5.90 -5.57
CA GLU A 126 2.73 5.92 -5.08
C GLU A 126 3.03 7.22 -4.35
N ASN A 127 3.77 7.11 -3.24
CA ASN A 127 4.33 8.21 -2.47
C ASN A 127 5.85 8.01 -2.40
N GLY A 128 6.62 9.10 -2.45
CA GLY A 128 8.07 9.09 -2.28
C GLY A 128 8.84 9.65 -3.46
N ARG A 129 10.17 9.45 -3.44
CA ARG A 129 11.10 9.93 -4.45
C ARG A 129 11.60 8.79 -5.33
N GLY A 130 12.00 9.10 -6.57
CA GLY A 130 12.62 8.13 -7.48
C GLY A 130 11.65 7.04 -7.99
N GLY A 131 10.34 7.21 -7.80
CA GLY A 131 9.33 6.24 -8.19
C GLY A 131 8.88 6.35 -9.65
N LEU A 132 7.78 5.66 -9.97
CA LEU A 132 7.20 5.66 -11.33
C LEU A 132 6.82 7.05 -11.85
N PRO A 133 6.32 8.01 -11.04
CA PRO A 133 6.02 9.36 -11.52
C PRO A 133 7.26 10.09 -12.04
N GLU A 134 8.39 10.00 -11.35
CA GLU A 134 9.64 10.63 -11.79
C GLU A 134 10.22 9.93 -13.02
N TYR A 135 10.17 8.61 -13.06
CA TYR A 135 10.58 7.83 -14.22
C TYR A 135 9.73 8.17 -15.45
N ARG A 136 8.42 8.36 -15.29
CA ARG A 136 7.54 8.79 -16.38
C ARG A 136 7.91 10.18 -16.89
N LYS A 137 8.15 11.15 -16.00
CA LYS A 137 8.63 12.50 -16.38
C LYS A 137 9.95 12.43 -17.14
N TYR A 138 10.87 11.58 -16.70
CA TYR A 138 12.12 11.33 -17.41
C TYR A 138 11.88 10.79 -18.83
N LEU A 139 11.02 9.78 -19.00
CA LEU A 139 10.69 9.24 -20.33
C LEU A 139 9.98 10.29 -21.21
N GLU A 140 9.08 11.09 -20.65
CA GLU A 140 8.41 12.19 -21.36
C GLU A 140 9.42 13.23 -21.87
N SER A 141 10.48 13.50 -21.11
CA SER A 141 11.56 14.41 -21.55
C SER A 141 12.38 13.87 -22.72
N LEU A 142 12.41 12.56 -22.93
CA LEU A 142 13.06 11.89 -24.04
C LEU A 142 12.15 11.70 -25.26
N ALA A 143 10.85 11.96 -25.11
CA ALA A 143 9.88 11.74 -26.17
C ALA A 143 10.16 12.65 -27.37
N ARG A 144 10.07 12.09 -28.57
CA ARG A 144 10.22 12.82 -29.84
C ARG A 144 8.84 13.01 -30.46
N PRO A 145 8.60 14.14 -31.18
CA PRO A 145 7.35 14.31 -31.90
C PRO A 145 7.21 13.22 -32.98
N GLY A 146 5.97 12.70 -33.14
CA GLY A 146 5.64 11.70 -34.14
C GLY A 146 5.16 10.37 -33.53
N ARG A 147 5.05 9.34 -34.39
CA ARG A 147 4.69 7.98 -33.92
C ARG A 147 5.90 7.31 -33.30
N ASN A 148 5.80 6.99 -32.03
CA ASN A 148 6.81 6.26 -31.29
C ASN A 148 6.43 4.78 -31.21
N GLY A 149 7.39 3.88 -31.41
CA GLY A 149 7.27 2.44 -31.17
C GLY A 149 8.11 2.06 -29.95
N ALA A 150 7.65 1.11 -29.17
CA ALA A 150 8.43 0.51 -28.09
C ALA A 150 8.51 -1.00 -28.31
N ILE A 151 9.70 -1.56 -28.08
CA ILE A 151 9.92 -3.01 -28.12
C ILE A 151 10.47 -3.42 -26.76
N VAL A 152 9.80 -4.35 -26.11
CA VAL A 152 10.31 -5.00 -24.90
C VAL A 152 10.84 -6.38 -25.32
N MET A 153 12.14 -6.59 -25.14
CA MET A 153 12.77 -7.86 -25.50
C MET A 153 13.84 -8.24 -24.47
N ASN A 154 14.07 -9.53 -24.31
CA ASN A 154 15.23 -10.04 -23.58
C ASN A 154 16.42 -10.12 -24.55
N ALA A 155 17.25 -9.08 -24.56
CA ALA A 155 18.38 -8.93 -25.47
C ALA A 155 19.71 -8.78 -24.73
N ASN A 156 19.95 -9.63 -23.74
CA ASN A 156 21.22 -9.69 -23.02
C ASN A 156 21.82 -11.11 -23.11
N PRO A 157 22.90 -11.28 -23.90
CA PRO A 157 23.60 -10.26 -24.69
C PRO A 157 22.81 -9.81 -25.94
N PHE A 158 23.01 -8.54 -26.35
CA PHE A 158 22.45 -8.03 -27.60
C PHE A 158 23.19 -8.63 -28.79
N THR A 159 22.53 -9.48 -29.54
CA THR A 159 23.11 -10.19 -30.69
C THR A 159 22.77 -9.50 -32.02
N LYS A 160 23.47 -9.89 -33.09
CA LYS A 160 23.18 -9.39 -34.46
C LYS A 160 21.73 -9.66 -34.88
N GLY A 161 21.11 -10.77 -34.38
CA GLY A 161 19.71 -11.10 -34.65
C GLY A 161 18.70 -10.14 -34.01
N HIS A 162 19.06 -9.45 -32.95
CA HIS A 162 18.20 -8.43 -32.31
C HIS A 162 18.23 -7.08 -33.05
N ARG A 163 19.13 -6.93 -34.01
CA ARG A 163 19.35 -5.68 -34.76
C ARG A 163 18.39 -5.52 -35.93
N TYR A 164 17.79 -6.61 -36.41
CA TYR A 164 16.85 -6.68 -37.52
C TYR A 164 15.46 -7.06 -37.01
#